data_2fa12f26ebc6d06a8f559ddefec94e1d
#
_entry.id   2fa12f26ebc6d06a8f559ddefec94e1d
#
_cell.length_a   1.000
_cell.length_b   1.000
_cell.length_c   1.000
_cell.angle_alpha   90.00
_cell.angle_beta   90.00
_cell.angle_gamma   90.00
#
_symmetry.space_group_name_H-M   'P 1'
#
loop_
_entity.id
_entity.type
_entity.pdbx_description
1 polymer ?
#
loop_
_entity_poly.entity_id
_entity_poly.type
_entity_poly.pdbx_seq_one_letter_code
_entity_poly.pdbx_strand_id
1 'polypeptide(L)'
;AMPNTPKTPEEYHAFYRTFDQMPFAFADIEMIFNEDRHAVDWIFRYGNEKLAEVEHVPLTGLIGNTFGSIFSNMDDKWLCTYERATLYGERLEIMAYSPEIDTELKIICFPTFSGHCGCMLFPLDEIHCAQKQDELSQIWKDYLLTQE
;
A
#
# COMPACT_ATOMS: atom_id res chain seq x y z
N ALA A 1 10.95 2.25 -20.23
CA ALA A 1 11.97 2.59 -19.26
C ALA A 1 11.34 3.20 -18.01
N MET A 2 11.79 2.78 -16.87
CA MET A 2 11.34 3.34 -15.61
C MET A 2 11.86 4.77 -15.47
N PRO A 3 11.05 5.69 -14.93
CA PRO A 3 11.57 7.01 -14.65
C PRO A 3 12.70 6.94 -13.63
N ASN A 4 13.51 8.00 -13.56
CA ASN A 4 14.57 8.07 -12.56
C ASN A 4 13.98 7.94 -11.16
N THR A 5 14.55 7.05 -10.36
CA THR A 5 14.10 6.82 -8.99
C THR A 5 14.28 8.10 -8.16
N PRO A 6 13.24 8.56 -7.46
CA PRO A 6 13.41 9.65 -6.53
C PRO A 6 14.45 9.31 -5.46
N LYS A 7 15.08 10.31 -4.87
CA LYS A 7 16.17 10.11 -3.91
C LYS A 7 15.86 10.63 -2.52
N THR A 8 14.97 11.62 -2.43
CA THR A 8 14.64 12.25 -1.14
C THR A 8 13.17 12.05 -0.82
N PRO A 9 12.77 12.13 0.45
CA PRO A 9 11.35 12.09 0.82
C PRO A 9 10.51 13.11 0.06
N GLU A 10 11.05 14.30 -0.17
CA GLU A 10 10.37 15.37 -0.90
C GLU A 10 10.14 14.99 -2.37
N GLU A 11 11.13 14.33 -2.99
CA GLU A 11 11.01 13.87 -4.37
C GLU A 11 9.97 12.75 -4.51
N TYR A 12 9.92 11.81 -3.56
CA TYR A 12 8.89 10.77 -3.53
C TYR A 12 7.51 11.40 -3.35
N HIS A 13 7.40 12.35 -2.45
CA HIS A 13 6.13 13.03 -2.21
C HIS A 13 5.66 13.77 -3.47
N ALA A 14 6.56 14.47 -4.15
CA ALA A 14 6.24 15.17 -5.37
C ALA A 14 5.76 14.20 -6.46
N PHE A 15 6.41 13.05 -6.60
CA PHE A 15 6.05 12.04 -7.59
C PHE A 15 4.65 11.47 -7.35
N TYR A 16 4.34 11.16 -6.09
CA TYR A 16 3.08 10.50 -5.71
C TYR A 16 2.02 11.44 -5.14
N ARG A 17 2.17 12.75 -5.30
CA ARG A 17 1.30 13.73 -4.64
C ARG A 17 -0.18 13.50 -4.89
N THR A 18 -0.57 13.01 -6.07
CA THR A 18 -1.96 12.72 -6.39
C THR A 18 -2.57 11.63 -5.50
N PHE A 19 -1.74 10.81 -4.85
CA PHE A 19 -2.22 9.74 -3.98
C PHE A 19 -2.41 10.18 -2.53
N ASP A 20 -1.97 11.39 -2.14
CA ASP A 20 -1.98 11.83 -0.74
C ASP A 20 -3.35 11.68 -0.08
N GLN A 21 -4.41 12.04 -0.78
CA GLN A 21 -5.78 12.06 -0.26
C GLN A 21 -6.67 10.95 -0.83
N MET A 22 -6.09 9.98 -1.51
CA MET A 22 -6.87 8.85 -2.03
C MET A 22 -7.47 8.02 -0.90
N PRO A 23 -8.72 7.53 -1.05
CA PRO A 23 -9.40 6.79 0.03
C PRO A 23 -8.97 5.32 0.14
N PHE A 24 -7.75 5.01 -0.27
CA PHE A 24 -7.14 3.69 -0.07
C PHE A 24 -5.69 3.89 0.35
N ALA A 25 -5.16 2.95 1.12
CA ALA A 25 -3.77 3.01 1.57
C ALA A 25 -2.83 2.67 0.41
N PHE A 26 -1.84 3.52 0.20
CA PHE A 26 -0.82 3.30 -0.83
C PHE A 26 0.56 3.56 -0.24
N ALA A 27 1.51 2.68 -0.57
CA ALA A 27 2.90 2.81 -0.18
C ALA A 27 3.81 2.48 -1.37
N ASP A 28 4.90 3.22 -1.51
CA ASP A 28 6.05 2.79 -2.31
C ASP A 28 7.09 2.30 -1.32
N ILE A 29 7.52 1.06 -1.48
CA ILE A 29 8.49 0.44 -0.59
C ILE A 29 9.73 0.03 -1.38
N GLU A 30 10.90 0.32 -0.80
CA GLU A 30 12.18 -0.11 -1.36
C GLU A 30 12.62 -1.38 -0.64
N MET A 31 12.81 -2.46 -1.38
CA MET A 31 13.17 -3.75 -0.79
C MET A 31 14.63 -3.79 -0.40
N ILE A 32 14.92 -4.43 0.73
CA ILE A 32 16.27 -4.72 1.20
C ILE A 32 16.52 -6.20 0.96
N PHE A 33 17.57 -6.51 0.20
CA PHE A 33 17.92 -7.89 -0.17
C PHE A 33 19.17 -8.34 0.54
N ASN A 34 19.24 -9.65 0.84
CA ASN A 34 20.48 -10.28 1.31
C ASN A 34 21.37 -10.65 0.12
N GLU A 35 22.51 -11.30 0.41
CA GLU A 35 23.49 -11.70 -0.61
C GLU A 35 22.91 -12.68 -1.64
N ASP A 36 21.91 -13.49 -1.22
CA ASP A 36 21.25 -14.45 -2.11
C ASP A 36 20.09 -13.83 -2.90
N ARG A 37 19.94 -12.51 -2.84
CA ARG A 37 18.88 -11.75 -3.51
C ARG A 37 17.47 -12.11 -3.03
N HIS A 38 17.36 -12.50 -1.76
CA HIS A 38 16.07 -12.65 -1.11
C HIS A 38 15.76 -11.43 -0.26
N ALA A 39 14.52 -10.99 -0.32
CA ALA A 39 14.06 -9.85 0.47
C ALA A 39 14.06 -10.19 1.96
N VAL A 40 14.62 -9.30 2.78
CA VAL A 40 14.69 -9.49 4.24
C VAL A 40 13.98 -8.38 5.00
N ASP A 41 13.73 -7.22 4.37
CA ASP A 41 13.03 -6.08 4.96
C ASP A 41 12.67 -5.12 3.83
N TRP A 42 12.04 -3.99 4.17
CA TRP A 42 11.82 -2.89 3.24
C TRP A 42 11.79 -1.55 3.96
N ILE A 43 12.04 -0.48 3.20
CA ILE A 43 11.98 0.89 3.67
C ILE A 43 10.74 1.53 3.07
N PHE A 44 9.94 2.21 3.89
CA PHE A 44 8.82 3.01 3.40
C PHE A 44 9.36 4.28 2.76
N ARG A 45 9.26 4.41 1.45
CA ARG A 45 9.72 5.61 0.73
C ARG A 45 8.62 6.64 0.54
N TYR A 46 7.39 6.18 0.31
CA TYR A 46 6.21 7.03 0.23
C TYR A 46 5.04 6.32 0.89
N GLY A 47 4.16 7.10 1.50
CA GLY A 47 2.88 6.62 1.99
C GLY A 47 1.88 7.78 2.02
N ASN A 48 0.61 7.47 1.73
CA ASN A 48 -0.44 8.48 1.83
C ASN A 48 -1.07 8.47 3.23
N GLU A 49 -2.00 9.40 3.48
CA GLU A 49 -2.64 9.52 4.79
C GLU A 49 -3.39 8.25 5.19
N LYS A 50 -4.02 7.59 4.23
CA LYS A 50 -4.75 6.35 4.50
C LYS A 50 -3.81 5.23 4.96
N LEU A 51 -2.57 5.21 4.47
CA LEU A 51 -1.57 4.24 4.95
C LEU A 51 -1.30 4.42 6.45
N ALA A 52 -1.13 5.66 6.88
CA ALA A 52 -0.92 5.95 8.30
C ALA A 52 -2.08 5.46 9.16
N GLU A 53 -3.31 5.66 8.68
CA GLU A 53 -4.50 5.15 9.38
C GLU A 53 -4.50 3.63 9.48
N VAL A 54 -4.23 2.92 8.39
CA VAL A 54 -4.24 1.46 8.35
C VAL A 54 -3.14 0.88 9.23
N GLU A 55 -1.93 1.46 9.17
CA GLU A 55 -0.77 0.97 9.92
C GLU A 55 -0.77 1.43 11.38
N HIS A 56 -1.63 2.37 11.76
CA HIS A 56 -1.69 2.97 13.10
C HIS A 56 -0.37 3.64 13.51
N VAL A 57 0.36 4.18 12.54
CA VAL A 57 1.62 4.88 12.75
C VAL A 57 1.60 6.14 11.89
N PRO A 58 1.96 7.32 12.44
CA PRO A 58 1.98 8.54 11.63
C PRO A 58 3.03 8.44 10.52
N LEU A 59 2.82 9.16 9.43
CA LEU A 59 3.75 9.14 8.29
C LEU A 59 5.17 9.48 8.69
N THR A 60 5.35 10.40 9.66
CA THR A 60 6.67 10.75 10.18
C THR A 60 7.40 9.58 10.83
N GLY A 61 6.65 8.59 11.31
CA GLY A 61 7.21 7.36 11.87
C GLY A 61 7.41 6.25 10.85
N LEU A 62 6.79 6.37 9.68
CA LEU A 62 6.90 5.37 8.61
C LEU A 62 7.97 5.73 7.60
N ILE A 63 7.90 6.93 7.05
CA ILE A 63 8.72 7.32 5.89
C ILE A 63 10.21 7.35 6.25
N GLY A 64 11.02 6.65 5.46
CA GLY A 64 12.46 6.55 5.68
C GLY A 64 12.87 5.46 6.66
N ASN A 65 11.92 4.80 7.29
CA ASN A 65 12.18 3.73 8.26
C ASN A 65 11.88 2.36 7.66
N THR A 66 12.56 1.34 8.18
CA THR A 66 12.32 -0.03 7.76
C THR A 66 11.11 -0.61 8.48
N PHE A 67 10.45 -1.57 7.85
CA PHE A 67 9.35 -2.28 8.49
C PHE A 67 9.84 -2.93 9.81
N GLY A 68 11.00 -3.58 9.77
CA GLY A 68 11.55 -4.26 10.95
C GLY A 68 11.89 -3.35 12.11
N SER A 69 12.13 -2.04 11.86
CA SER A 69 12.39 -1.08 12.94
C SER A 69 11.10 -0.57 13.60
N ILE A 70 9.97 -0.68 12.90
CA ILE A 70 8.68 -0.20 13.38
C ILE A 70 7.86 -1.33 14.00
N PHE A 71 7.85 -2.48 13.34
CA PHE A 71 7.04 -3.64 13.71
C PHE A 71 7.94 -4.84 14.03
N SER A 72 7.56 -5.61 15.05
CA SER A 72 8.37 -6.78 15.49
C SER A 72 8.02 -8.07 14.75
N ASN A 73 6.97 -8.08 13.94
CA ASN A 73 6.40 -9.31 13.38
C ASN A 73 6.56 -9.36 11.86
N MET A 74 7.81 -9.43 11.38
CA MET A 74 8.06 -9.67 9.97
C MET A 74 7.53 -11.03 9.55
N ASP A 75 6.76 -11.08 8.47
CA ASP A 75 6.18 -12.32 7.96
C ASP A 75 6.75 -12.61 6.58
N ASP A 76 7.24 -13.84 6.41
CA ASP A 76 7.86 -14.29 5.16
C ASP A 76 6.89 -14.20 3.96
N LYS A 77 5.60 -14.33 4.19
CA LYS A 77 4.61 -14.24 3.11
C LYS A 77 4.63 -12.87 2.43
N TRP A 78 4.78 -11.79 3.21
CA TRP A 78 4.90 -10.42 2.66
C TRP A 78 6.20 -10.25 1.90
N LEU A 79 7.31 -10.69 2.50
CA LEU A 79 8.62 -10.59 1.87
C LEU A 79 8.67 -11.34 0.54
N CYS A 80 8.15 -12.56 0.51
CA CYS A 80 8.12 -13.38 -0.70
C CYS A 80 7.28 -12.71 -1.80
N THR A 81 6.12 -12.18 -1.45
CA THR A 81 5.22 -11.53 -2.39
C THR A 81 5.85 -10.27 -2.98
N TYR A 82 6.43 -9.43 -2.14
CA TYR A 82 7.06 -8.18 -2.58
C TYR A 82 8.32 -8.43 -3.39
N GLU A 83 9.08 -9.46 -3.04
CA GLU A 83 10.24 -9.91 -3.81
C GLU A 83 9.84 -10.27 -5.25
N ARG A 84 8.76 -11.02 -5.41
CA ARG A 84 8.26 -11.41 -6.74
C ARG A 84 7.84 -10.19 -7.57
N ALA A 85 7.13 -9.25 -6.94
CA ALA A 85 6.74 -8.02 -7.62
C ALA A 85 7.98 -7.21 -8.04
N THR A 86 8.96 -7.10 -7.16
CA THR A 86 10.14 -6.26 -7.36
C THR A 86 11.12 -6.86 -8.37
N LEU A 87 11.47 -8.15 -8.22
CA LEU A 87 12.51 -8.79 -9.03
C LEU A 87 11.97 -9.33 -10.35
N TYR A 88 10.73 -9.80 -10.38
CA TYR A 88 10.18 -10.48 -11.55
C TYR A 88 9.09 -9.66 -12.26
N GLY A 89 8.81 -8.45 -11.77
CA GLY A 89 7.86 -7.55 -12.40
C GLY A 89 6.41 -8.04 -12.33
N GLU A 90 6.09 -8.91 -11.39
CA GLU A 90 4.75 -9.48 -11.25
C GLU A 90 3.80 -8.51 -10.56
N ARG A 91 2.54 -8.50 -11.01
CA ARG A 91 1.45 -7.87 -10.29
C ARG A 91 0.75 -8.96 -9.51
N LEU A 92 0.72 -8.83 -8.19
CA LEU A 92 0.20 -9.86 -7.30
C LEU A 92 -0.90 -9.31 -6.42
N GLU A 93 -1.86 -10.18 -6.11
CA GLU A 93 -2.96 -9.85 -5.22
C GLU A 93 -3.05 -10.93 -4.17
N ILE A 94 -3.00 -10.55 -2.90
CA ILE A 94 -3.05 -11.49 -1.79
C ILE A 94 -4.04 -11.01 -0.74
N MET A 95 -4.60 -11.97 -0.01
CA MET A 95 -5.46 -11.71 1.14
C MET A 95 -4.88 -12.47 2.32
N ALA A 96 -4.52 -11.77 3.39
CA ALA A 96 -3.93 -12.41 4.55
C ALA A 96 -4.07 -11.54 5.80
N TYR A 97 -3.99 -12.20 6.93
CA TYR A 97 -4.00 -11.53 8.22
C TYR A 97 -2.65 -10.84 8.47
N SER A 98 -2.72 -9.60 8.93
CA SER A 98 -1.57 -8.77 9.28
C SER A 98 -1.49 -8.67 10.80
N PRO A 99 -0.58 -9.40 11.47
CA PRO A 99 -0.54 -9.43 12.94
C PRO A 99 -0.11 -8.10 13.55
N GLU A 100 0.67 -7.30 12.86
CA GLU A 100 1.16 -6.01 13.38
C GLU A 100 0.03 -5.01 13.61
N ILE A 101 -1.07 -5.15 12.89
CA ILE A 101 -2.24 -4.27 13.03
C ILE A 101 -3.52 -5.04 13.37
N ASP A 102 -3.41 -6.35 13.63
CA ASP A 102 -4.54 -7.23 13.96
C ASP A 102 -5.70 -7.08 12.98
N THR A 103 -5.40 -7.17 11.68
CA THR A 103 -6.39 -6.91 10.64
C THR A 103 -6.17 -7.84 9.45
N GLU A 104 -7.25 -8.34 8.87
CA GLU A 104 -7.22 -9.01 7.58
C GLU A 104 -7.05 -7.96 6.48
N LEU A 105 -6.08 -8.16 5.60
CA LEU A 105 -5.80 -7.23 4.50
C LEU A 105 -5.88 -7.90 3.15
N LYS A 106 -6.42 -7.18 2.18
CA LYS A 106 -6.19 -7.44 0.76
C LYS A 106 -5.08 -6.49 0.32
N ILE A 107 -4.03 -7.03 -0.28
CA ILE A 107 -2.92 -6.22 -0.79
C ILE A 107 -2.74 -6.50 -2.27
N ILE A 108 -2.65 -5.43 -3.05
CA ILE A 108 -2.27 -5.49 -4.46
C ILE A 108 -0.90 -4.85 -4.56
N CYS A 109 0.08 -5.59 -5.07
CA CYS A 109 1.43 -5.07 -5.24
C CYS A 109 1.88 -5.19 -6.69
N PHE A 110 2.74 -4.26 -7.11
CA PHE A 110 3.19 -4.13 -8.49
C PHE A 110 4.54 -3.42 -8.51
N PRO A 111 5.37 -3.64 -9.55
CA PRO A 111 6.66 -2.95 -9.63
C PRO A 111 6.49 -1.45 -9.86
N THR A 112 7.34 -0.65 -9.24
CA THR A 112 7.39 0.81 -9.44
C THR A 112 8.76 1.21 -9.97
N PHE A 113 9.72 1.50 -9.09
CA PHE A 113 11.09 1.79 -9.50
C PHE A 113 11.95 0.54 -9.35
N SER A 114 13.16 0.56 -9.88
CA SER A 114 14.09 -0.57 -9.73
C SER A 114 14.33 -0.84 -8.23
N GLY A 115 14.08 -2.07 -7.80
CA GLY A 115 14.23 -2.47 -6.40
C GLY A 115 13.04 -2.06 -5.50
N HIS A 116 11.98 -1.50 -6.08
CA HIS A 116 10.80 -1.04 -5.35
C HIS A 116 9.54 -1.75 -5.80
N CYS A 117 8.52 -1.74 -4.96
CA CYS A 117 7.16 -2.04 -5.40
C CYS A 117 6.17 -1.09 -4.75
N GLY A 118 5.05 -0.91 -5.44
CA GLY A 118 3.90 -0.20 -4.89
C GLY A 118 2.96 -1.19 -4.25
N CYS A 119 2.32 -0.79 -3.15
CA CYS A 119 1.37 -1.61 -2.41
C CYS A 119 0.10 -0.82 -2.14
N MET A 120 -1.03 -1.37 -2.56
CA MET A 120 -2.35 -0.87 -2.16
C MET A 120 -2.89 -1.81 -1.10
N LEU A 121 -3.31 -1.27 0.03
CA LEU A 121 -3.79 -2.04 1.17
C LEU A 121 -5.26 -1.74 1.44
N PHE A 122 -6.05 -2.80 1.56
CA PHE A 122 -7.49 -2.69 1.82
C PHE A 122 -7.82 -3.55 3.03
N PRO A 123 -8.11 -2.94 4.21
CA PRO A 123 -8.65 -3.69 5.34
C PRO A 123 -9.98 -4.33 4.95
N LEU A 124 -10.15 -5.63 5.21
CA LEU A 124 -11.34 -6.34 4.77
C LEU A 124 -12.60 -5.92 5.52
N ASP A 125 -12.48 -5.42 6.73
CA ASP A 125 -13.60 -4.89 7.51
C ASP A 125 -14.17 -3.59 6.90
N GLU A 126 -13.41 -2.93 6.02
CA GLU A 126 -13.87 -1.75 5.29
C GLU A 126 -14.53 -2.10 3.95
N ILE A 127 -14.55 -3.37 3.55
CA ILE A 127 -15.16 -3.80 2.30
C ILE A 127 -16.61 -4.20 2.56
N HIS A 128 -17.53 -3.27 2.34
CA HIS A 128 -18.96 -3.44 2.61
C HIS A 128 -19.74 -3.48 1.29
N CYS A 129 -19.57 -4.55 0.50
CA CYS A 129 -20.14 -4.63 -0.84
C CYS A 129 -21.65 -4.45 -0.86
N ALA A 130 -22.38 -5.10 0.05
CA ALA A 130 -23.84 -4.99 0.11
C ALA A 130 -24.29 -3.57 0.49
N GLN A 131 -23.62 -2.96 1.46
CA GLN A 131 -23.90 -1.60 1.89
C GLN A 131 -23.61 -0.61 0.76
N LYS A 132 -22.50 -0.81 0.03
CA LYS A 132 -22.16 0.05 -1.12
C LYS A 132 -23.21 -0.03 -2.22
N GLN A 133 -23.79 -1.21 -2.43
CA GLN A 133 -24.87 -1.38 -3.39
C GLN A 133 -26.09 -0.54 -3.00
N ASP A 134 -26.47 -0.54 -1.72
CA ASP A 134 -27.59 0.26 -1.22
C ASP A 134 -27.31 1.76 -1.34
N GLU A 135 -26.07 2.18 -1.04
CA GLU A 135 -25.66 3.57 -1.17
C GLU A 135 -25.76 4.05 -2.63
N LEU A 136 -25.32 3.23 -3.57
CA LEU A 136 -25.42 3.56 -4.99
C LEU A 136 -26.89 3.68 -5.43
N SER A 137 -27.74 2.77 -4.95
CA SER A 137 -29.18 2.84 -5.24
C SER A 137 -29.79 4.13 -4.74
N GLN A 138 -29.41 4.59 -3.54
CA GLN A 138 -29.90 5.82 -2.98
C GLN A 138 -29.43 7.05 -3.75
N ILE A 139 -28.17 7.06 -4.15
CA ILE A 139 -27.59 8.13 -4.98
C ILE A 139 -28.36 8.25 -6.29
N TRP A 140 -28.68 7.14 -6.94
CA TRP A 140 -29.43 7.10 -8.18
C TRP A 140 -30.86 7.66 -8.00
N LYS A 141 -31.53 7.26 -6.93
CA LYS A 141 -32.87 7.75 -6.60
C LYS A 141 -32.87 9.26 -6.39
N ASP A 142 -31.89 9.77 -5.65
CA ASP A 142 -31.75 11.20 -5.39
C ASP A 142 -31.50 11.97 -6.68
N TYR A 143 -30.66 11.43 -7.57
CA TYR A 143 -30.40 12.03 -8.88
C TYR A 143 -31.69 12.13 -9.70
N LEU A 144 -32.49 11.06 -9.75
CA LEU A 144 -33.75 11.08 -10.50
C LEU A 144 -34.71 12.14 -9.98
N LEU A 145 -34.79 12.35 -8.68
CA LEU A 145 -35.64 13.39 -8.08
C LEU A 145 -35.23 14.79 -8.51
N THR A 146 -33.93 15.03 -8.69
CA THR A 146 -33.42 16.35 -9.10
C THR A 146 -33.65 16.65 -10.59
N GLN A 147 -34.03 15.66 -11.39
CA GLN A 147 -34.31 15.84 -12.82
C GLN A 147 -35.74 16.27 -13.15
N GLU A 148 -36.61 16.28 -12.15
CA GLU A 148 -38.01 16.68 -12.31
C GLU A 148 -38.22 18.18 -12.31
#